data_d4a8995d66ec00ae3f6c3b3d2aa561d4
#
_entry.id   d4a8995d66ec00ae3f6c3b3d2aa561d4
#
_cell.length_a   1.000
_cell.length_b   1.000
_cell.length_c   1.000
_cell.angle_alpha   90.00
_cell.angle_beta   90.00
_cell.angle_gamma   90.00
#
_symmetry.space_group_name_H-M   'P 1'
#
loop_
_entity.id
_entity.type
_entity.pdbx_description
1 polymer ?
#
loop_
_entity_poly.entity_id
_entity_poly.type
_entity_poly.pdbx_seq_one_letter_code
_entity_poly.pdbx_strand_id
1 'polypeptide(L)'
;MPKTTGQQVKILAILDMLKNCADEENPINAMEILEKLSKLGIEAERKSVYRCIDALSDYGYDIIKTRSPKAGYYLADKTFQLPEIYLLTDAVQAASFITVKKTRALVKKLDGMLSEGERKKREKGLYIDNGHKCENEEIYYNIDTLSRAIAERKKVKLTYTVRAIDNNKQIANVNKEYTVSP
;
A
#
# COMPACT_ATOMS: atom_id res chain seq x y z
N MET A 1 24.81 15.85 -1.83
CA MET A 1 23.34 15.96 -1.93
C MET A 1 23.00 17.06 -2.90
N PRO A 2 22.15 16.85 -3.90
CA PRO A 2 21.78 17.91 -4.83
C PRO A 2 21.05 19.02 -4.05
N LYS A 3 21.49 20.26 -4.20
CA LYS A 3 20.78 21.45 -3.71
C LYS A 3 19.54 21.66 -4.57
N THR A 4 18.45 21.01 -4.24
CA THR A 4 17.16 21.16 -4.92
C THR A 4 16.32 22.22 -4.19
N THR A 5 16.69 23.47 -4.42
CA THR A 5 16.01 24.66 -3.93
C THR A 5 14.97 25.19 -4.92
N GLY A 6 14.19 24.27 -5.53
CA GLY A 6 13.15 24.68 -6.48
C GLY A 6 11.76 24.72 -5.82
N GLN A 7 10.94 25.71 -6.21
CA GLN A 7 9.52 25.81 -5.84
C GLN A 7 8.77 24.47 -6.08
N GLN A 8 9.15 23.74 -7.14
CA GLN A 8 8.60 22.47 -7.55
C GLN A 8 8.82 21.37 -6.51
N VAL A 9 10.02 21.25 -5.94
CA VAL A 9 10.33 20.26 -4.91
C VAL A 9 9.59 20.55 -3.61
N LYS A 10 9.43 21.84 -3.28
CA LYS A 10 8.67 22.27 -2.12
C LYS A 10 7.21 21.83 -2.18
N ILE A 11 6.54 22.04 -3.32
CA ILE A 11 5.11 21.66 -3.47
C ILE A 11 4.93 20.15 -3.40
N LEU A 12 5.85 19.36 -3.99
CA LEU A 12 5.84 17.90 -3.91
C LEU A 12 6.06 17.41 -2.47
N ALA A 13 7.01 18.02 -1.75
CA ALA A 13 7.26 17.68 -0.35
C ALA A 13 6.04 17.99 0.54
N ILE A 14 5.37 19.13 0.30
CA ILE A 14 4.13 19.47 1.03
C ILE A 14 3.02 18.49 0.72
N LEU A 15 2.83 18.12 -0.55
CA LEU A 15 1.85 17.10 -0.94
C LEU A 15 2.13 15.75 -0.25
N ASP A 16 3.39 15.34 -0.20
CA ASP A 16 3.79 14.10 0.46
C ASP A 16 3.51 14.15 1.98
N MET A 17 3.74 15.30 2.61
CA MET A 17 3.39 15.53 4.03
C MET A 17 1.88 15.45 4.26
N LEU A 18 1.07 16.04 3.38
CA LEU A 18 -0.40 15.98 3.48
C LEU A 18 -0.91 14.55 3.32
N LYS A 19 -0.29 13.73 2.45
CA LYS A 19 -0.67 12.32 2.25
C LYS A 19 -0.26 11.42 3.42
N ASN A 20 0.97 11.58 3.91
CA ASN A 20 1.58 10.61 4.84
C ASN A 20 1.52 11.02 6.30
N CYS A 21 1.46 12.34 6.60
CA CYS A 21 1.55 12.85 7.96
C CYS A 21 0.26 13.47 8.49
N ALA A 22 -0.74 13.70 7.62
CA ALA A 22 -1.97 14.37 8.01
C ALA A 22 -3.22 13.54 7.73
N ASP A 23 -4.19 13.66 8.62
CA ASP A 23 -5.54 13.11 8.49
C ASP A 23 -6.53 14.02 9.25
N GLU A 24 -7.83 13.72 9.20
CA GLU A 24 -8.88 14.51 9.85
C GLU A 24 -8.64 14.69 11.36
N GLU A 25 -8.15 13.65 12.04
CA GLU A 25 -7.87 13.71 13.48
C GLU A 25 -6.51 14.35 13.80
N ASN A 26 -5.57 14.29 12.86
CA ASN A 26 -4.22 14.81 12.99
C ASN A 26 -3.86 15.77 11.85
N PRO A 27 -4.58 16.91 11.70
CA PRO A 27 -4.25 17.88 10.66
C PRO A 27 -2.88 18.51 10.91
N ILE A 28 -2.14 18.83 9.84
CA ILE A 28 -0.82 19.44 9.91
C ILE A 28 -0.92 20.95 9.71
N ASN A 29 -0.29 21.74 10.57
CA ASN A 29 -0.28 23.20 10.44
C ASN A 29 0.94 23.71 9.67
N ALA A 30 0.92 25.01 9.29
CA ALA A 30 1.99 25.60 8.49
C ALA A 30 3.35 25.62 9.20
N MET A 31 3.38 25.69 10.53
CA MET A 31 4.63 25.66 11.30
C MET A 31 5.23 24.25 11.30
N GLU A 32 4.41 23.22 11.49
CA GLU A 32 4.84 21.81 11.41
C GLU A 32 5.35 21.47 10.00
N ILE A 33 4.71 22.01 8.94
CA ILE A 33 5.19 21.88 7.55
C ILE A 33 6.57 22.52 7.40
N LEU A 34 6.75 23.75 7.89
CA LEU A 34 8.04 24.44 7.83
C LEU A 34 9.16 23.68 8.56
N GLU A 35 8.87 23.14 9.74
CA GLU A 35 9.81 22.33 10.49
C GLU A 35 10.23 21.07 9.72
N LYS A 36 9.26 20.37 9.12
CA LYS A 36 9.53 19.18 8.29
C LYS A 36 10.30 19.53 7.03
N LEU A 37 9.99 20.65 6.35
CA LEU A 37 10.75 21.14 5.18
C LEU A 37 12.20 21.46 5.55
N SER A 38 12.41 22.13 6.68
CA SER A 38 13.76 22.41 7.19
C SER A 38 14.58 21.15 7.44
N LYS A 39 13.97 20.11 8.02
CA LYS A 39 14.62 18.79 8.20
C LYS A 39 15.01 18.13 6.87
N LEU A 40 14.28 18.42 5.78
CA LEU A 40 14.62 17.97 4.43
C LEU A 40 15.63 18.89 3.71
N GLY A 41 16.11 19.96 4.38
CA GLY A 41 17.01 20.93 3.78
C GLY A 41 16.31 21.88 2.79
N ILE A 42 14.99 22.02 2.87
CA ILE A 42 14.20 22.91 1.99
C ILE A 42 13.83 24.16 2.79
N GLU A 43 14.40 25.28 2.39
CA GLU A 43 14.05 26.57 2.97
C GLU A 43 12.70 27.06 2.44
N ALA A 44 11.83 27.46 3.35
CA ALA A 44 10.51 27.97 3.03
C ALA A 44 10.03 29.02 4.02
N GLU A 45 9.26 29.97 3.55
CA GLU A 45 8.52 30.94 4.36
C GLU A 45 7.07 30.52 4.50
N ARG A 46 6.40 30.96 5.57
CA ARG A 46 4.99 30.66 5.83
C ARG A 46 4.06 31.02 4.66
N LYS A 47 4.31 32.18 4.02
CA LYS A 47 3.54 32.60 2.83
C LYS A 47 3.73 31.64 1.67
N SER A 48 4.93 31.10 1.49
CA SER A 48 5.21 30.11 0.45
C SER A 48 4.49 28.79 0.67
N VAL A 49 4.34 28.35 1.93
CA VAL A 49 3.55 27.14 2.28
C VAL A 49 2.09 27.34 1.88
N TYR A 50 1.48 28.47 2.23
CA TYR A 50 0.10 28.74 1.85
C TYR A 50 -0.11 28.76 0.33
N ARG A 51 0.80 29.42 -0.43
CA ARG A 51 0.75 29.41 -1.90
C ARG A 51 0.85 27.99 -2.49
N CYS A 52 1.65 27.13 -1.88
CA CYS A 52 1.75 25.73 -2.33
C CYS A 52 0.46 24.96 -2.04
N ILE A 53 -0.18 25.18 -0.89
CA ILE A 53 -1.46 24.58 -0.54
C ILE A 53 -2.55 25.06 -1.50
N ASP A 54 -2.63 26.35 -1.76
CA ASP A 54 -3.59 26.94 -2.70
C ASP A 54 -3.39 26.36 -4.10
N ALA A 55 -2.14 26.28 -4.58
CA ALA A 55 -1.81 25.69 -5.88
C ALA A 55 -2.17 24.19 -5.98
N LEU A 56 -2.02 23.43 -4.90
CA LEU A 56 -2.45 22.02 -4.86
C LEU A 56 -3.98 21.91 -4.91
N SER A 57 -4.71 22.80 -4.20
CA SER A 57 -6.16 22.85 -4.26
C SER A 57 -6.66 23.26 -5.66
N ASP A 58 -6.03 24.24 -6.29
CA ASP A 58 -6.34 24.67 -7.66
C ASP A 58 -6.08 23.56 -8.68
N TYR A 59 -5.07 22.71 -8.44
CA TYR A 59 -4.77 21.55 -9.27
C TYR A 59 -5.82 20.42 -9.13
N GLY A 60 -6.62 20.43 -8.06
CA GLY A 60 -7.71 19.48 -7.84
C GLY A 60 -7.56 18.57 -6.63
N TYR A 61 -6.57 18.80 -5.75
CA TYR A 61 -6.51 18.08 -4.48
C TYR A 61 -7.53 18.67 -3.50
N ASP A 62 -8.36 17.81 -2.91
CA ASP A 62 -9.32 18.21 -1.88
C ASP A 62 -8.62 18.39 -0.53
N ILE A 63 -8.06 19.60 -0.32
CA ILE A 63 -7.33 19.96 0.91
C ILE A 63 -8.29 20.72 1.83
N ILE A 64 -8.62 20.09 2.96
CA ILE A 64 -9.49 20.70 3.97
C ILE A 64 -8.64 21.45 4.99
N LYS A 65 -9.08 22.71 5.23
CA LYS A 65 -8.58 23.52 6.34
C LYS A 65 -9.53 23.35 7.52
N THR A 66 -9.01 22.89 8.64
CA THR A 66 -9.80 22.67 9.87
C THR A 66 -9.26 23.47 11.05
N ARG A 67 -10.10 23.62 12.09
CA ARG A 67 -9.74 24.18 13.39
C ARG A 67 -9.87 23.16 14.53
N SER A 68 -10.54 22.05 14.28
CA SER A 68 -10.79 20.97 15.24
C SER A 68 -10.33 19.63 14.64
N PRO A 69 -9.67 18.74 15.39
CA PRO A 69 -9.26 18.85 16.81
C PRO A 69 -8.15 19.87 17.04
N LYS A 70 -7.37 20.24 16.02
CA LYS A 70 -6.40 21.34 16.01
C LYS A 70 -6.43 22.06 14.66
N ALA A 71 -5.95 23.32 14.65
CA ALA A 71 -5.89 24.08 13.40
C ALA A 71 -4.82 23.49 12.46
N GLY A 72 -5.18 23.23 11.21
CA GLY A 72 -4.28 22.65 10.22
C GLY A 72 -4.96 22.33 8.90
N TYR A 73 -4.27 21.53 8.11
CA TYR A 73 -4.69 21.05 6.79
C TYR A 73 -4.58 19.54 6.72
N TYR A 74 -5.46 18.91 5.99
CA TYR A 74 -5.36 17.49 5.63
C TYR A 74 -5.98 17.26 4.25
N LEU A 75 -5.61 16.15 3.62
CA LEU A 75 -6.15 15.72 2.33
C LEU A 75 -7.38 14.85 2.58
N ALA A 76 -8.56 15.27 2.11
CA ALA A 76 -9.81 14.53 2.28
C ALA A 76 -9.93 13.40 1.24
N ASP A 77 -9.54 13.67 -0.01
CA ASP A 77 -9.60 12.68 -1.08
C ASP A 77 -8.37 11.76 -1.04
N LYS A 78 -8.49 10.70 -0.25
CA LYS A 78 -7.51 9.60 -0.22
C LYS A 78 -7.94 8.50 -1.19
N THR A 79 -6.97 7.84 -1.82
CA THR A 79 -7.23 6.69 -2.71
C THR A 79 -8.03 5.59 -2.02
N PHE A 80 -7.78 5.38 -0.72
CA PHE A 80 -8.54 4.47 0.14
C PHE A 80 -8.79 5.11 1.49
N GLN A 81 -9.99 4.89 2.01
CA GLN A 81 -10.34 5.23 3.38
C GLN A 81 -9.83 4.17 4.36
N LEU A 82 -9.65 4.56 5.63
CA LEU A 82 -9.13 3.64 6.67
C LEU A 82 -9.91 2.30 6.78
N PRO A 83 -11.27 2.29 6.75
CA PRO A 83 -12.02 1.03 6.77
C PRO A 83 -11.79 0.15 5.53
N GLU A 84 -11.56 0.75 4.36
CA GLU A 84 -11.26 0.01 3.13
C GLU A 84 -9.90 -0.65 3.20
N ILE A 85 -8.89 0.04 3.76
CA ILE A 85 -7.57 -0.56 4.01
C ILE A 85 -7.67 -1.72 5.00
N TYR A 86 -8.52 -1.64 6.03
CA TYR A 86 -8.77 -2.77 6.94
C TYR A 86 -9.35 -3.96 6.18
N LEU A 87 -10.41 -3.74 5.40
CA LEU A 87 -11.05 -4.79 4.61
C LEU A 87 -10.08 -5.45 3.63
N LEU A 88 -9.29 -4.65 2.88
CA LEU A 88 -8.29 -5.16 1.94
C LEU A 88 -7.21 -5.96 2.65
N THR A 89 -6.78 -5.52 3.82
CA THR A 89 -5.77 -6.23 4.61
C THR A 89 -6.30 -7.57 5.11
N ASP A 90 -7.52 -7.60 5.64
CA ASP A 90 -8.14 -8.83 6.13
C ASP A 90 -8.34 -9.81 4.97
N ALA A 91 -8.77 -9.34 3.80
CA ALA A 91 -8.88 -10.16 2.60
C ALA A 91 -7.53 -10.77 2.18
N VAL A 92 -6.45 -9.98 2.17
CA VAL A 92 -5.09 -10.46 1.86
C VAL A 92 -4.60 -11.45 2.93
N GLN A 93 -4.93 -11.22 4.20
CA GLN A 93 -4.57 -12.13 5.28
C GLN A 93 -5.34 -13.45 5.21
N ALA A 94 -6.63 -13.41 4.91
CA ALA A 94 -7.47 -14.59 4.78
C ALA A 94 -7.15 -15.44 3.53
N ALA A 95 -6.54 -14.86 2.52
CA ALA A 95 -6.20 -15.54 1.26
C ALA A 95 -5.14 -16.62 1.48
N SER A 96 -5.56 -17.89 1.59
CA SER A 96 -4.67 -19.05 1.85
C SER A 96 -3.69 -19.32 0.72
N PHE A 97 -4.00 -18.91 -0.51
CA PHE A 97 -3.14 -19.10 -1.69
C PHE A 97 -1.95 -18.13 -1.75
N ILE A 98 -1.96 -17.05 -0.94
CA ILE A 98 -0.86 -16.08 -0.88
C ILE A 98 0.13 -16.54 0.21
N THR A 99 1.44 -16.56 -0.10
CA THR A 99 2.46 -16.93 0.88
C THR A 99 2.57 -15.91 2.01
N VAL A 100 3.08 -16.33 3.18
CA VAL A 100 3.32 -15.43 4.33
C VAL A 100 4.18 -14.23 3.94
N LYS A 101 5.25 -14.46 3.17
CA LYS A 101 6.16 -13.40 2.71
C LYS A 101 5.43 -12.36 1.83
N LYS A 102 4.62 -12.82 0.88
CA LYS A 102 3.84 -11.95 -0.02
C LYS A 102 2.72 -11.24 0.72
N THR A 103 2.05 -11.91 1.67
CA THR A 103 1.06 -11.29 2.56
C THR A 103 1.66 -10.10 3.30
N ARG A 104 2.82 -10.29 3.97
CA ARG A 104 3.52 -9.21 4.68
C ARG A 104 3.90 -8.05 3.75
N ALA A 105 4.38 -8.36 2.55
CA ALA A 105 4.76 -7.34 1.57
C ALA A 105 3.54 -6.52 1.09
N LEU A 106 2.38 -7.17 0.84
CA LEU A 106 1.15 -6.49 0.45
C LEU A 106 0.58 -5.65 1.58
N VAL A 107 0.52 -6.20 2.80
CA VAL A 107 0.07 -5.46 3.99
C VAL A 107 0.93 -4.21 4.20
N LYS A 108 2.26 -4.32 4.08
CA LYS A 108 3.16 -3.16 4.18
C LYS A 108 2.87 -2.10 3.11
N LYS A 109 2.49 -2.49 1.90
CA LYS A 109 2.10 -1.53 0.84
C LYS A 109 0.79 -0.82 1.18
N LEU A 110 -0.21 -1.56 1.69
CA LEU A 110 -1.47 -1.00 2.15
C LEU A 110 -1.26 -0.03 3.32
N ASP A 111 -0.39 -0.39 4.29
CA ASP A 111 0.01 0.49 5.39
C ASP A 111 0.68 1.77 4.92
N GLY A 112 1.41 1.69 3.81
CA GLY A 112 2.03 2.87 3.18
C GLY A 112 1.03 3.88 2.61
N MET A 113 -0.25 3.52 2.47
CA MET A 113 -1.33 4.42 2.03
C MET A 113 -2.01 5.16 3.19
N LEU A 114 -1.71 4.77 4.43
CA LEU A 114 -2.24 5.38 5.65
C LEU A 114 -1.36 6.53 6.13
N SER A 115 -1.96 7.53 6.77
CA SER A 115 -1.23 8.54 7.53
C SER A 115 -0.49 7.92 8.72
N GLU A 116 0.46 8.66 9.30
CA GLU A 116 1.16 8.22 10.52
C GLU A 116 0.18 7.95 11.69
N GLY A 117 -0.85 8.78 11.83
CA GLY A 117 -1.88 8.65 12.86
C GLY A 117 -2.72 7.39 12.68
N GLU A 118 -3.22 7.17 11.46
CA GLU A 118 -4.00 5.99 11.09
C GLU A 118 -3.20 4.69 11.26
N ARG A 119 -1.92 4.71 10.89
CA ARG A 119 -1.00 3.57 11.02
C ARG A 119 -0.81 3.15 12.47
N LYS A 120 -0.60 4.12 13.38
CA LYS A 120 -0.47 3.86 14.82
C LYS A 120 -1.74 3.23 15.43
N LYS A 121 -2.92 3.61 14.93
CA LYS A 121 -4.19 2.98 15.37
C LYS A 121 -4.27 1.53 14.95
N ARG A 122 -3.79 1.22 13.75
CA ARG A 122 -3.84 -0.11 13.17
C ARG A 122 -2.85 -1.09 13.79
N GLU A 123 -1.61 -0.66 14.12
CA GLU A 123 -0.57 -1.53 14.71
C GLU A 123 -1.05 -2.29 15.97
N LYS A 124 -2.04 -1.73 16.68
CA LYS A 124 -2.60 -2.35 17.90
C LYS A 124 -3.50 -3.57 17.64
N GLY A 125 -3.91 -3.84 16.39
CA GLY A 125 -4.88 -4.88 16.04
C GLY A 125 -4.42 -5.86 14.97
N LEU A 126 -3.17 -5.81 14.52
CA LEU A 126 -2.70 -6.66 13.43
C LEU A 126 -2.33 -8.07 13.91
N TYR A 127 -3.15 -9.05 13.58
CA TYR A 127 -2.84 -10.47 13.77
C TYR A 127 -2.69 -11.14 12.41
N ILE A 128 -1.51 -11.69 12.12
CA ILE A 128 -1.28 -12.48 10.90
C ILE A 128 -1.29 -13.96 11.28
N ASP A 129 -2.34 -14.67 10.88
CA ASP A 129 -2.37 -16.13 10.98
C ASP A 129 -1.44 -16.75 9.92
N ASN A 130 -0.41 -17.42 10.39
CA ASN A 130 0.57 -18.10 9.53
C ASN A 130 0.19 -19.57 9.25
N GLY A 131 -0.88 -20.09 9.88
CA GLY A 131 -1.14 -21.53 9.95
C GLY A 131 -1.63 -22.19 8.65
N HIS A 132 -2.15 -21.40 7.69
CA HIS A 132 -2.83 -21.96 6.50
C HIS A 132 -2.41 -21.32 5.18
N LYS A 133 -1.21 -20.73 5.12
CA LYS A 133 -0.70 -20.05 3.92
C LYS A 133 0.02 -21.00 2.98
N CYS A 134 -0.13 -20.77 1.68
CA CYS A 134 0.61 -21.47 0.63
C CYS A 134 2.13 -21.20 0.75
N GLU A 135 2.94 -22.19 0.40
CA GLU A 135 4.41 -22.06 0.33
C GLU A 135 4.91 -21.70 -1.08
N ASN A 136 4.02 -21.71 -2.09
CA ASN A 136 4.40 -21.45 -3.48
C ASN A 136 4.64 -19.95 -3.73
N GLU A 137 5.89 -19.57 -3.88
CA GLU A 137 6.30 -18.18 -4.18
C GLU A 137 6.03 -17.76 -5.64
N GLU A 138 5.71 -18.70 -6.55
CA GLU A 138 5.48 -18.45 -7.98
C GLU A 138 4.06 -17.99 -8.28
N ILE A 139 3.21 -17.83 -7.27
CA ILE A 139 1.79 -17.54 -7.43
C ILE A 139 1.53 -16.34 -8.35
N TYR A 140 2.32 -15.27 -8.30
CA TYR A 140 2.13 -14.11 -9.16
C TYR A 140 2.45 -14.40 -10.64
N TYR A 141 3.48 -15.20 -10.89
CA TYR A 141 3.83 -15.62 -12.25
C TYR A 141 2.74 -16.54 -12.82
N ASN A 142 2.18 -17.42 -11.98
CA ASN A 142 1.09 -18.29 -12.36
C ASN A 142 -0.19 -17.49 -12.69
N ILE A 143 -0.54 -16.50 -11.87
CA ILE A 143 -1.68 -15.59 -12.12
C ILE A 143 -1.47 -14.83 -13.42
N ASP A 144 -0.30 -14.24 -13.65
CA ASP A 144 0.03 -13.50 -14.87
C ASP A 144 -0.07 -14.40 -16.11
N THR A 145 0.49 -15.61 -16.03
CA THR A 145 0.45 -16.59 -17.12
C THR A 145 -0.99 -17.02 -17.46
N LEU A 146 -1.80 -17.28 -16.43
CA LEU A 146 -3.23 -17.62 -16.61
C LEU A 146 -4.00 -16.45 -17.20
N SER A 147 -3.84 -15.25 -16.67
CA SER A 147 -4.52 -14.05 -17.16
C SER A 147 -4.20 -13.78 -18.64
N ARG A 148 -2.93 -13.94 -19.03
CA ARG A 148 -2.49 -13.80 -20.42
C ARG A 148 -3.09 -14.88 -21.32
N ALA A 149 -3.10 -16.14 -20.87
CA ALA A 149 -3.68 -17.24 -21.61
C ALA A 149 -5.19 -17.05 -21.84
N ILE A 150 -5.91 -16.55 -20.83
CA ILE A 150 -7.34 -16.21 -20.93
C ILE A 150 -7.54 -15.11 -21.99
N ALA A 151 -6.78 -14.02 -21.91
CA ALA A 151 -6.88 -12.90 -22.85
C ALA A 151 -6.60 -13.32 -24.30
N GLU A 152 -5.62 -14.22 -24.50
CA GLU A 152 -5.22 -14.75 -25.80
C GLU A 152 -6.05 -15.99 -26.24
N ARG A 153 -6.99 -16.45 -25.44
CA ARG A 153 -7.79 -17.68 -25.65
C ARG A 153 -6.94 -18.93 -25.94
N LYS A 154 -5.81 -19.03 -25.22
CA LYS A 154 -4.87 -20.14 -25.34
C LYS A 154 -5.05 -21.15 -24.22
N LYS A 155 -4.76 -22.42 -24.52
CA LYS A 155 -4.67 -23.47 -23.50
C LYS A 155 -3.38 -23.33 -22.71
N VAL A 156 -3.40 -23.71 -21.43
CA VAL A 156 -2.24 -23.79 -20.57
C VAL A 156 -1.93 -25.22 -20.18
N LYS A 157 -0.65 -25.53 -20.04
CA LYS A 157 -0.18 -26.77 -19.47
C LYS A 157 0.01 -26.58 -17.97
N LEU A 158 -0.73 -27.32 -17.17
CA LEU A 158 -0.71 -27.27 -15.71
C LEU A 158 -0.03 -28.51 -15.16
N THR A 159 0.99 -28.31 -14.34
CA THR A 159 1.60 -29.39 -13.55
C THR A 159 1.02 -29.35 -12.13
N TYR A 160 0.26 -30.38 -11.79
CA TYR A 160 -0.35 -30.52 -10.49
C TYR A 160 0.39 -31.54 -9.64
N THR A 161 0.95 -31.11 -8.51
CA THR A 161 1.69 -31.96 -7.59
C THR A 161 0.79 -32.48 -6.49
N VAL A 162 0.62 -33.79 -6.41
CA VAL A 162 -0.16 -34.47 -5.38
C VAL A 162 0.78 -35.23 -4.44
N ARG A 163 0.53 -35.15 -3.15
CA ARG A 163 1.16 -36.06 -2.18
C ARG A 163 0.47 -37.42 -2.24
N ALA A 164 1.17 -38.44 -2.66
CA ALA A 164 0.66 -39.80 -2.71
C ALA A 164 1.57 -40.71 -1.85
N ILE A 165 0.98 -41.82 -1.37
CA ILE A 165 1.75 -42.86 -0.67
C ILE A 165 2.30 -43.79 -1.73
N ASP A 166 3.61 -43.95 -1.77
CA ASP A 166 4.31 -44.85 -2.68
C ASP A 166 4.15 -46.31 -2.21
N ASN A 167 4.59 -47.25 -3.07
CA ASN A 167 4.54 -48.70 -2.77
C ASN A 167 5.34 -49.11 -1.52
N ASN A 168 6.26 -48.26 -1.06
CA ASN A 168 7.06 -48.43 0.17
C ASN A 168 6.40 -47.76 1.40
N LYS A 169 5.15 -47.33 1.30
CA LYS A 169 4.41 -46.57 2.34
C LYS A 169 5.04 -45.23 2.72
N GLN A 170 5.86 -44.64 1.85
CA GLN A 170 6.45 -43.33 2.04
C GLN A 170 5.62 -42.28 1.25
N ILE A 171 5.53 -41.07 1.82
CA ILE A 171 4.86 -39.94 1.16
C ILE A 171 5.77 -39.42 0.06
N ALA A 172 5.33 -39.54 -1.20
CA ALA A 172 6.03 -39.03 -2.38
C ALA A 172 5.19 -37.96 -3.09
N ASN A 173 5.86 -37.02 -3.73
CA ASN A 173 5.23 -36.03 -4.57
C ASN A 173 5.09 -36.61 -6.00
N VAL A 174 3.86 -36.72 -6.48
CA VAL A 174 3.56 -37.20 -7.84
C VAL A 174 3.05 -36.01 -8.68
N ASN A 175 3.74 -35.72 -9.78
CA ASN A 175 3.36 -34.68 -10.71
C ASN A 175 2.42 -35.23 -11.78
N LYS A 176 1.29 -34.58 -11.98
CA LYS A 176 0.33 -34.85 -13.04
C LYS A 176 0.23 -33.65 -13.97
N GLU A 177 0.31 -33.88 -15.27
CA GLU A 177 0.22 -32.81 -16.26
C GLU A 177 -1.18 -32.79 -16.90
N TYR A 178 -1.73 -31.61 -16.99
CA TYR A 178 -3.03 -31.38 -17.62
C TYR A 178 -2.91 -30.22 -18.63
N THR A 179 -3.59 -30.36 -19.74
CA THR A 179 -3.78 -29.24 -20.68
C THR A 179 -5.21 -28.76 -20.53
N VAL A 180 -5.37 -27.53 -20.04
CA VAL A 180 -6.69 -26.96 -19.73
C VAL A 180 -6.90 -25.65 -20.48
N SER A 181 -8.18 -25.30 -20.70
CA SER A 181 -8.59 -23.98 -21.14
C SER A 181 -8.98 -23.20 -19.89
N PRO A 182 -8.21 -22.19 -19.51
CA PRO A 182 -8.50 -21.41 -18.32
C PRO A 182 -9.70 -20.48 -18.51
#